data_96d1ab1ab7bcae4a2fb9c2602fafec7f
#
_entry.id   96d1ab1ab7bcae4a2fb9c2602fafec7f
#
_cell.length_a   1.000
_cell.length_b   1.000
_cell.length_c   1.000
_cell.angle_alpha   90.00
_cell.angle_beta   90.00
_cell.angle_gamma   90.00
#
_symmetry.space_group_name_H-M   'P 1'
#
loop_
_entity.id
_entity.type
_entity.pdbx_description
1 polymer ?
#
loop_
_entity_poly.entity_id
_entity_poly.type
_entity_poly.pdbx_seq_one_letter_code
_entity_poly.pdbx_strand_id
1 'polypeptide(L)'
;MAIYITGDIHGNPVRLGVNSFYEQKEFDKNNKDANIAIILGDFGLVWNKDGEDKSEKNWLNWLESKPFTTVFVDGNHECFPRIYSYPIKEWHGGKVHEIRPNVLHLMRGEIFNIEGLNFFTFGGASSHDIQDGILEFDNWINKAKKLDKQGKYMYRVRNLSWWEEELPTEEEMQHGLDILKQHDNKVDYLLTHSPSTSELILMGGKGLYESDILTDYLEKVKAECDYKKHFFGHMHVNRAINEKDICLYEQIIRMN
;
A
#
# COMPACT_ATOMS: atom_id res chain seq x y z
N MET A 1 13.18 17.37 8.86
CA MET A 1 12.04 16.57 8.33
C MET A 1 11.88 15.32 9.17
N ALA A 2 10.66 14.85 9.40
CA ALA A 2 10.42 13.58 10.10
C ALA A 2 9.59 12.65 9.20
N ILE A 3 9.98 11.38 9.15
CA ILE A 3 9.32 10.35 8.34
C ILE A 3 8.68 9.33 9.28
N TYR A 4 7.39 9.10 9.11
CA TYR A 4 6.60 8.15 9.88
C TYR A 4 6.02 7.10 8.94
N ILE A 5 5.89 5.86 9.43
CA ILE A 5 5.38 4.74 8.66
C ILE A 5 4.34 3.96 9.48
N THR A 6 3.28 3.52 8.84
CA THR A 6 2.23 2.67 9.42
C THR A 6 1.73 1.67 8.37
N GLY A 7 1.07 0.61 8.82
CA GLY A 7 0.42 -0.36 7.93
C GLY A 7 -0.96 0.10 7.46
N ASP A 8 -1.74 -0.85 7.06
CA ASP A 8 -3.06 -0.78 6.45
C ASP A 8 -4.04 0.09 7.23
N ILE A 9 -4.79 0.96 6.54
CA ILE A 9 -5.81 1.81 7.20
C ILE A 9 -7.25 1.47 6.81
N HIS A 10 -7.46 0.70 5.73
CA HIS A 10 -8.79 0.26 5.26
C HIS A 10 -9.85 1.36 5.29
N GLY A 11 -9.54 2.53 4.73
CA GLY A 11 -10.45 3.67 4.68
C GLY A 11 -10.67 4.39 6.02
N ASN A 12 -9.95 4.03 7.07
CA ASN A 12 -10.05 4.65 8.39
C ASN A 12 -8.71 5.26 8.85
N PRO A 13 -8.42 6.52 8.51
CA PRO A 13 -7.15 7.17 8.84
C PRO A 13 -7.10 7.74 10.27
N VAL A 14 -8.04 7.42 11.15
CA VAL A 14 -8.17 8.00 12.50
C VAL A 14 -6.87 7.92 13.31
N ARG A 15 -6.05 6.88 13.13
CA ARG A 15 -4.75 6.76 13.80
C ARG A 15 -3.78 7.90 13.46
N LEU A 16 -3.94 8.55 12.29
CA LEU A 16 -3.20 9.75 11.91
C LEU A 16 -3.78 11.04 12.53
N GLY A 17 -4.77 10.92 13.41
CA GLY A 17 -5.31 12.02 14.20
C GLY A 17 -4.39 12.41 15.35
N VAL A 18 -4.52 13.65 15.82
CA VAL A 18 -3.69 14.25 16.86
C VAL A 18 -3.67 13.49 18.19
N ASN A 19 -4.68 12.67 18.45
CA ASN A 19 -4.77 11.88 19.69
C ASN A 19 -3.87 10.64 19.68
N SER A 20 -3.62 10.07 18.50
CA SER A 20 -2.75 8.88 18.32
C SER A 20 -1.39 9.24 17.73
N PHE A 21 -1.33 10.35 16.99
CA PHE A 21 -0.13 10.89 16.36
C PHE A 21 0.06 12.34 16.82
N TYR A 22 0.44 12.53 18.08
CA TYR A 22 0.46 13.85 18.74
C TYR A 22 1.66 14.72 18.31
N GLU A 23 2.74 14.14 17.81
CA GLU A 23 3.93 14.87 17.31
C GLU A 23 3.57 15.88 16.21
N GLN A 24 2.49 15.63 15.46
CA GLN A 24 2.02 16.55 14.42
C GLN A 24 1.64 17.95 14.95
N LYS A 25 1.50 18.14 16.27
CA LYS A 25 1.24 19.46 16.87
C LYS A 25 2.41 20.43 16.67
N GLU A 26 3.61 19.89 16.56
CA GLU A 26 4.84 20.64 16.37
C GLU A 26 5.19 20.86 14.89
N PHE A 27 4.40 20.30 13.95
CA PHE A 27 4.67 20.40 12.53
C PHE A 27 4.25 21.77 11.96
N ASP A 28 5.08 22.33 11.07
CA ASP A 28 4.73 23.55 10.35
C ASP A 28 3.63 23.26 9.29
N LYS A 29 2.47 23.84 9.50
CA LYS A 29 1.30 23.70 8.61
C LYS A 29 1.52 24.32 7.23
N ASN A 30 2.48 25.24 7.10
CA ASN A 30 2.80 25.90 5.84
C ASN A 30 3.86 25.12 5.02
N ASN A 31 4.50 24.13 5.64
CA ASN A 31 5.49 23.26 4.99
C ASN A 31 5.17 21.80 5.25
N LYS A 32 4.12 21.29 4.60
CA LYS A 32 3.62 19.94 4.83
C LYS A 32 4.63 18.87 4.42
N ASP A 33 5.41 19.11 3.36
CA ASP A 33 6.45 18.18 2.88
C ASP A 33 7.66 18.08 3.83
N ALA A 34 7.73 18.92 4.86
CA ALA A 34 8.72 18.75 5.93
C ALA A 34 8.43 17.55 6.85
N ASN A 35 7.26 16.94 6.76
CA ASN A 35 6.92 15.74 7.52
C ASN A 35 6.06 14.82 6.67
N ILE A 36 6.37 13.54 6.67
CA ILE A 36 5.75 12.56 5.78
C ILE A 36 5.19 11.40 6.61
N ALA A 37 3.94 11.04 6.34
CA ALA A 37 3.30 9.83 6.85
C ALA A 37 3.11 8.83 5.71
N ILE A 38 3.77 7.68 5.81
CA ILE A 38 3.75 6.60 4.81
C ILE A 38 2.80 5.51 5.26
N ILE A 39 1.89 5.09 4.39
CA ILE A 39 0.95 3.98 4.60
C ILE A 39 1.33 2.83 3.68
N LEU A 40 1.50 1.64 4.26
CA LEU A 40 1.95 0.44 3.56
C LEU A 40 0.79 -0.34 2.91
N GLY A 41 0.00 0.35 2.10
CA GLY A 41 -1.09 -0.23 1.34
C GLY A 41 -2.41 -0.32 2.09
N ASP A 42 -3.40 -0.89 1.41
CA ASP A 42 -4.79 -0.93 1.87
C ASP A 42 -5.25 0.42 2.41
N PHE A 43 -5.00 1.45 1.59
CA PHE A 43 -5.40 2.82 1.90
C PHE A 43 -6.93 2.91 2.00
N GLY A 44 -7.65 2.30 1.04
CA GLY A 44 -9.09 2.12 1.07
C GLY A 44 -9.92 3.41 1.01
N LEU A 45 -9.31 4.56 0.73
CA LEU A 45 -9.98 5.85 0.53
C LEU A 45 -10.12 6.26 -0.94
N VAL A 46 -9.70 5.38 -1.85
CA VAL A 46 -10.00 5.40 -3.28
C VAL A 46 -10.62 4.06 -3.63
N TRP A 47 -11.81 3.78 -3.10
CA TRP A 47 -12.46 2.47 -3.16
C TRP A 47 -13.65 2.43 -4.13
N ASN A 48 -14.54 3.43 -4.10
CA ASN A 48 -15.75 3.42 -4.91
C ASN A 48 -15.46 3.66 -6.39
N LYS A 49 -15.89 2.76 -7.27
CA LYS A 49 -15.59 2.82 -8.72
C LYS A 49 -16.22 4.04 -9.43
N ASP A 50 -17.36 4.52 -8.96
CA ASP A 50 -18.14 5.58 -9.61
C ASP A 50 -17.74 7.00 -9.15
N GLY A 51 -16.67 7.12 -8.34
CA GLY A 51 -16.16 8.37 -7.79
C GLY A 51 -16.20 8.43 -6.27
N GLU A 52 -15.81 9.57 -5.72
CA GLU A 52 -15.78 9.75 -4.26
C GLU A 52 -17.18 9.75 -3.67
N ASP A 53 -17.44 8.87 -2.72
CA ASP A 53 -18.62 8.99 -1.87
C ASP A 53 -18.38 10.05 -0.75
N LYS A 54 -19.40 10.25 0.06
CA LYS A 54 -19.34 11.22 1.16
C LYS A 54 -18.27 10.87 2.19
N SER A 55 -18.04 9.60 2.46
CA SER A 55 -17.04 9.13 3.44
C SER A 55 -15.63 9.34 2.92
N GLU A 56 -15.35 8.86 1.71
CA GLU A 56 -14.06 9.07 1.04
C GLU A 56 -13.70 10.55 0.98
N LYS A 57 -14.65 11.39 0.48
CA LYS A 57 -14.45 12.83 0.39
C LYS A 57 -14.11 13.47 1.73
N ASN A 58 -14.83 13.10 2.79
CA ASN A 58 -14.58 13.64 4.13
C ASN A 58 -13.18 13.25 4.64
N TRP A 59 -12.79 11.99 4.49
CA TRP A 59 -11.50 11.51 4.96
C TRP A 59 -10.33 12.03 4.13
N LEU A 60 -10.47 12.11 2.81
CA LEU A 60 -9.44 12.69 1.94
C LEU A 60 -9.24 14.18 2.24
N ASN A 61 -10.31 14.96 2.43
CA ASN A 61 -10.22 16.36 2.84
C ASN A 61 -9.62 16.50 4.25
N TRP A 62 -9.93 15.57 5.15
CA TRP A 62 -9.33 15.54 6.48
C TRP A 62 -7.83 15.27 6.42
N LEU A 63 -7.37 14.31 5.60
CA LEU A 63 -5.94 14.08 5.36
C LEU A 63 -5.28 15.30 4.70
N GLU A 64 -5.95 15.92 3.72
CA GLU A 64 -5.46 17.14 3.08
C GLU A 64 -5.27 18.28 4.09
N SER A 65 -6.07 18.34 5.15
CA SER A 65 -5.96 19.35 6.21
C SER A 65 -4.79 19.13 7.17
N LYS A 66 -4.09 17.98 7.10
CA LYS A 66 -3.01 17.65 8.02
C LYS A 66 -1.75 18.49 7.76
N PRO A 67 -0.91 18.70 8.81
CA PRO A 67 0.35 19.45 8.69
C PRO A 67 1.50 18.58 8.17
N PHE A 68 1.21 17.53 7.40
CA PHE A 68 2.16 16.61 6.80
C PHE A 68 1.64 16.11 5.45
N THR A 69 2.52 15.59 4.63
CA THR A 69 2.16 14.88 3.40
C THR A 69 1.91 13.41 3.72
N THR A 70 0.74 12.91 3.33
CA THR A 70 0.39 11.49 3.41
C THR A 70 0.76 10.83 2.09
N VAL A 71 1.54 9.78 2.13
CA VAL A 71 1.85 8.96 0.95
C VAL A 71 1.50 7.51 1.21
N PHE A 72 1.13 6.76 0.17
CA PHE A 72 0.80 5.35 0.32
C PHE A 72 1.26 4.54 -0.89
N VAL A 73 1.65 3.29 -0.69
CA VAL A 73 1.67 2.27 -1.73
C VAL A 73 0.28 1.67 -1.86
N ASP A 74 -0.09 1.11 -2.99
CA ASP A 74 -1.36 0.41 -3.14
C ASP A 74 -1.34 -0.96 -2.44
N GLY A 75 -2.51 -1.39 -1.98
CA GLY A 75 -2.77 -2.75 -1.48
C GLY A 75 -3.76 -3.47 -2.39
N ASN A 76 -4.49 -4.47 -1.85
CA ASN A 76 -5.59 -5.13 -2.57
C ASN A 76 -6.97 -4.50 -2.27
N HIS A 77 -7.03 -3.50 -1.38
CA HIS A 77 -8.24 -2.74 -1.07
C HIS A 77 -8.23 -1.36 -1.73
N GLU A 78 -8.06 -1.34 -3.07
CA GLU A 78 -8.02 -0.13 -3.88
C GLU A 78 -8.92 -0.23 -5.11
N CYS A 79 -9.45 0.89 -5.59
CA CYS A 79 -10.04 0.99 -6.92
C CYS A 79 -8.97 1.46 -7.91
N PHE A 80 -8.22 0.55 -8.48
CA PHE A 80 -7.09 0.84 -9.37
C PHE A 80 -7.46 1.75 -10.56
N PRO A 81 -8.57 1.53 -11.28
CA PRO A 81 -8.95 2.44 -12.36
C PRO A 81 -9.11 3.89 -11.91
N ARG A 82 -9.56 4.13 -10.67
CA ARG A 82 -9.62 5.49 -10.11
C ARG A 82 -8.25 6.02 -9.75
N ILE A 83 -7.40 5.22 -9.08
CA ILE A 83 -6.03 5.65 -8.76
C ILE A 83 -5.31 6.06 -10.04
N TYR A 84 -5.39 5.25 -11.09
CA TYR A 84 -4.73 5.52 -12.37
C TYR A 84 -5.33 6.70 -13.15
N SER A 85 -6.53 7.14 -12.81
CA SER A 85 -7.16 8.33 -13.41
C SER A 85 -6.67 9.65 -12.82
N TYR A 86 -6.00 9.63 -11.67
CA TYR A 86 -5.44 10.85 -11.07
C TYR A 86 -4.19 11.33 -11.80
N PRO A 87 -3.92 12.65 -11.79
CA PRO A 87 -2.73 13.21 -12.44
C PRO A 87 -1.44 12.59 -11.90
N ILE A 88 -0.54 12.23 -12.83
CA ILE A 88 0.82 11.81 -12.47
C ILE A 88 1.70 13.05 -12.32
N LYS A 89 2.48 13.10 -11.26
CA LYS A 89 3.54 14.10 -11.06
C LYS A 89 4.82 13.47 -10.55
N GLU A 90 5.92 14.18 -10.68
CA GLU A 90 7.18 13.85 -10.02
C GLU A 90 7.15 14.37 -8.57
N TRP A 91 7.62 13.53 -7.63
CA TRP A 91 7.75 13.86 -6.22
C TRP A 91 8.97 13.13 -5.65
N HIS A 92 9.92 13.87 -5.10
CA HIS A 92 11.17 13.33 -4.55
C HIS A 92 11.95 12.36 -5.47
N GLY A 93 11.89 12.59 -6.79
CA GLY A 93 12.60 11.80 -7.80
C GLY A 93 11.84 10.60 -8.36
N GLY A 94 10.71 10.23 -7.79
CA GLY A 94 9.81 9.18 -8.29
C GLY A 94 8.47 9.73 -8.76
N LYS A 95 7.66 8.89 -9.43
CA LYS A 95 6.33 9.23 -9.92
C LYS A 95 5.25 8.88 -8.92
N VAL A 96 4.26 9.75 -8.81
CA VAL A 96 3.10 9.59 -7.93
C VAL A 96 1.80 9.95 -8.66
N HIS A 97 0.67 9.34 -8.24
CA HIS A 97 -0.64 9.88 -8.56
C HIS A 97 -1.07 10.88 -7.48
N GLU A 98 -1.49 12.08 -7.89
CA GLU A 98 -1.93 13.13 -6.97
C GLU A 98 -3.42 12.99 -6.64
N ILE A 99 -3.74 12.33 -5.52
CA ILE A 99 -5.13 12.20 -5.05
C ILE A 99 -5.61 13.53 -4.46
N ARG A 100 -4.74 14.21 -3.72
CA ARG A 100 -4.86 15.58 -3.20
C ARG A 100 -3.46 16.22 -3.21
N PRO A 101 -3.33 17.53 -3.09
CA PRO A 101 -2.02 18.20 -3.10
C PRO A 101 -0.97 17.60 -2.15
N ASN A 102 -1.42 17.03 -1.02
CA ASN A 102 -0.57 16.36 -0.04
C ASN A 102 -1.07 14.96 0.35
N VAL A 103 -1.82 14.28 -0.54
CA VAL A 103 -2.17 12.86 -0.43
C VAL A 103 -1.80 12.19 -1.75
N LEU A 104 -0.73 11.40 -1.74
CA LEU A 104 -0.07 10.91 -2.94
C LEU A 104 0.01 9.39 -2.94
N HIS A 105 -0.31 8.76 -4.06
CA HIS A 105 -0.07 7.35 -4.31
C HIS A 105 1.33 7.17 -4.90
N LEU A 106 2.20 6.44 -4.22
CA LEU A 106 3.54 6.10 -4.69
C LEU A 106 3.44 4.99 -5.75
N MET A 107 3.88 5.29 -6.98
CA MET A 107 3.78 4.31 -8.07
C MET A 107 4.72 3.14 -7.84
N ARG A 108 4.36 1.98 -8.38
CA ARG A 108 5.13 0.75 -8.28
C ARG A 108 6.47 0.86 -9.01
N GLY A 109 7.52 0.36 -8.37
CA GLY A 109 8.87 0.28 -8.96
C GLY A 109 9.64 1.62 -8.96
N GLU A 110 9.15 2.63 -8.27
CA GLU A 110 9.82 3.93 -8.18
C GLU A 110 10.75 4.01 -6.95
N ILE A 111 11.75 4.89 -7.03
CA ILE A 111 12.61 5.25 -5.90
C ILE A 111 12.41 6.71 -5.54
N PHE A 112 12.16 6.97 -4.27
CA PHE A 112 11.97 8.31 -3.70
C PHE A 112 13.16 8.67 -2.81
N ASN A 113 13.83 9.78 -3.10
CA ASN A 113 14.90 10.30 -2.24
C ASN A 113 14.32 11.32 -1.26
N ILE A 114 14.13 10.91 -0.02
CA ILE A 114 13.59 11.75 1.05
C ILE A 114 14.69 11.95 2.10
N GLU A 115 15.16 13.17 2.26
CA GLU A 115 16.25 13.53 3.20
C GLU A 115 17.54 12.72 2.99
N GLY A 116 17.87 12.40 1.74
CA GLY A 116 19.05 11.61 1.41
C GLY A 116 18.90 10.11 1.66
N LEU A 117 17.71 9.65 2.05
CA LEU A 117 17.35 8.24 2.17
C LEU A 117 16.57 7.80 0.94
N ASN A 118 16.95 6.70 0.35
CA ASN A 118 16.31 6.12 -0.83
C ASN A 118 15.28 5.06 -0.42
N PHE A 119 14.04 5.27 -0.84
CA PHE A 119 12.90 4.38 -0.60
C PHE A 119 12.44 3.76 -1.92
N PHE A 120 12.63 2.48 -2.10
CA PHE A 120 12.00 1.75 -3.20
C PHE A 120 10.59 1.33 -2.80
N THR A 121 9.62 1.57 -3.67
CA THR A 121 8.20 1.28 -3.41
C THR A 121 7.63 0.29 -4.40
N PHE A 122 6.85 -0.67 -3.89
CA PHE A 122 6.13 -1.60 -4.74
C PHE A 122 4.85 -2.08 -4.04
N GLY A 123 3.69 -1.65 -4.52
CA GLY A 123 2.39 -1.98 -3.96
C GLY A 123 1.83 -3.32 -4.47
N GLY A 124 0.56 -3.55 -4.15
CA GLY A 124 -0.20 -4.73 -4.51
C GLY A 124 -0.14 -5.85 -3.49
N ALA A 125 -1.15 -6.70 -3.52
CA ALA A 125 -1.20 -8.00 -2.85
C ALA A 125 -2.35 -8.84 -3.42
N SER A 126 -2.21 -10.15 -3.44
CA SER A 126 -3.30 -11.06 -3.78
C SER A 126 -4.37 -11.04 -2.68
N SER A 127 -5.62 -10.85 -3.06
CA SER A 127 -6.74 -10.99 -2.12
C SER A 127 -6.85 -12.43 -1.60
N HIS A 128 -6.88 -12.60 -0.29
CA HIS A 128 -7.00 -13.91 0.36
C HIS A 128 -8.45 -14.30 0.71
N ASP A 129 -9.40 -13.38 0.61
CA ASP A 129 -10.83 -13.58 0.89
C ASP A 129 -11.65 -13.90 -0.38
N ILE A 130 -11.05 -14.64 -1.31
CA ILE A 130 -11.63 -15.08 -2.59
C ILE A 130 -11.78 -16.61 -2.70
N GLN A 131 -11.74 -17.32 -1.57
CA GLN A 131 -11.80 -18.79 -1.54
C GLN A 131 -13.11 -19.35 -2.10
N ASP A 132 -14.21 -18.58 -2.02
CA ASP A 132 -15.50 -18.92 -2.61
C ASP A 132 -15.69 -18.33 -4.02
N GLY A 133 -14.66 -17.68 -4.55
CA GLY A 133 -14.53 -17.24 -5.93
C GLY A 133 -14.62 -15.73 -6.14
N ILE A 134 -14.36 -15.35 -7.40
CA ILE A 134 -14.53 -13.98 -7.91
C ILE A 134 -15.80 -14.00 -8.79
N LEU A 135 -16.79 -13.19 -8.40
CA LEU A 135 -18.06 -13.10 -9.10
C LEU A 135 -18.01 -12.06 -10.21
N GLU A 136 -18.53 -12.40 -11.38
CA GLU A 136 -18.69 -11.44 -12.47
C GLU A 136 -19.75 -10.40 -12.14
N PHE A 137 -19.47 -9.14 -12.43
CA PHE A 137 -20.29 -7.98 -12.07
C PHE A 137 -21.74 -8.08 -12.56
N ASP A 138 -21.99 -8.59 -13.77
CA ASP A 138 -23.33 -8.59 -14.38
C ASP A 138 -24.40 -9.38 -13.64
N ASN A 139 -24.00 -10.36 -12.82
CA ASN A 139 -24.97 -11.23 -12.13
C ASN A 139 -24.60 -11.57 -10.68
N TRP A 140 -23.66 -10.80 -10.10
CA TRP A 140 -23.09 -11.09 -8.80
C TRP A 140 -24.12 -11.17 -7.67
N ILE A 141 -25.16 -10.32 -7.66
CA ILE A 141 -26.17 -10.29 -6.59
C ILE A 141 -26.85 -11.66 -6.41
N ASN A 142 -27.24 -12.30 -7.51
CA ASN A 142 -27.90 -13.60 -7.43
C ASN A 142 -26.94 -14.74 -7.05
N LYS A 143 -25.69 -14.66 -7.50
CA LYS A 143 -24.65 -15.63 -7.12
C LYS A 143 -24.27 -15.46 -5.65
N ALA A 144 -24.05 -14.22 -5.18
CA ALA A 144 -23.78 -13.89 -3.79
C ALA A 144 -24.86 -14.45 -2.86
N LYS A 145 -26.14 -14.17 -3.14
CA LYS A 145 -27.27 -14.74 -2.37
C LYS A 145 -27.27 -16.27 -2.30
N LYS A 146 -26.76 -16.96 -3.32
CA LYS A 146 -26.65 -18.43 -3.29
C LYS A 146 -25.49 -18.88 -2.41
N LEU A 147 -24.36 -18.22 -2.50
CA LEU A 147 -23.20 -18.48 -1.65
C LEU A 147 -23.52 -18.20 -0.18
N ASP A 148 -24.13 -17.07 0.13
CA ASP A 148 -24.55 -16.69 1.49
C ASP A 148 -25.44 -17.74 2.14
N LYS A 149 -26.42 -18.31 1.38
CA LYS A 149 -27.27 -19.40 1.85
C LYS A 149 -26.52 -20.71 2.15
N GLN A 150 -25.32 -20.85 1.60
CA GLN A 150 -24.43 -22.00 1.83
C GLN A 150 -23.38 -21.72 2.94
N GLY A 151 -23.43 -20.53 3.56
CA GLY A 151 -22.42 -20.09 4.55
C GLY A 151 -21.07 -19.75 3.93
N LYS A 152 -21.06 -19.38 2.65
CA LYS A 152 -19.86 -19.01 1.87
C LYS A 152 -19.84 -17.50 1.70
N TYR A 153 -18.87 -16.85 2.33
CA TYR A 153 -18.77 -15.39 2.37
C TYR A 153 -17.42 -14.86 1.86
N MET A 154 -16.49 -15.77 1.53
CA MET A 154 -15.16 -15.42 1.03
C MET A 154 -15.18 -15.29 -0.50
N TYR A 155 -15.92 -14.32 -0.98
CA TYR A 155 -15.96 -13.97 -2.40
C TYR A 155 -15.86 -12.47 -2.59
N ARG A 156 -15.31 -12.07 -3.71
CA ARG A 156 -15.27 -10.67 -4.16
C ARG A 156 -15.95 -10.54 -5.53
N VAL A 157 -16.19 -9.31 -5.96
CA VAL A 157 -16.88 -9.02 -7.22
C VAL A 157 -15.91 -8.26 -8.14
N ARG A 158 -15.69 -8.81 -9.33
CA ARG A 158 -14.82 -8.21 -10.36
C ARG A 158 -15.28 -6.79 -10.68
N ASN A 159 -14.33 -5.87 -10.73
CA ASN A 159 -14.54 -4.44 -10.99
C ASN A 159 -15.51 -3.74 -10.01
N LEU A 160 -15.65 -4.27 -8.80
CA LEU A 160 -16.41 -3.66 -7.71
C LEU A 160 -15.65 -3.74 -6.38
N SER A 161 -15.17 -4.92 -6.02
CA SER A 161 -14.41 -5.17 -4.80
C SER A 161 -13.16 -6.04 -5.04
N TRP A 162 -12.89 -6.38 -6.28
CA TRP A 162 -11.70 -7.06 -6.74
C TRP A 162 -11.30 -6.53 -8.13
N TRP A 163 -10.03 -6.28 -8.32
CA TRP A 163 -9.43 -5.85 -9.59
C TRP A 163 -8.22 -6.72 -9.92
N GLU A 164 -8.01 -6.96 -11.20
CA GLU A 164 -6.88 -7.75 -11.68
C GLU A 164 -5.55 -7.05 -11.38
N GLU A 165 -5.60 -5.73 -11.32
CA GLU A 165 -4.48 -4.83 -11.02
C GLU A 165 -3.99 -4.92 -9.56
N GLU A 166 -4.65 -5.67 -8.68
CA GLU A 166 -4.10 -5.94 -7.34
C GLU A 166 -2.77 -6.72 -7.41
N LEU A 167 -2.55 -7.47 -8.50
CA LEU A 167 -1.26 -8.05 -8.84
C LEU A 167 -0.57 -7.23 -9.94
N PRO A 168 0.76 -7.15 -9.94
CA PRO A 168 1.50 -6.37 -10.91
C PRO A 168 1.55 -7.06 -12.28
N THR A 169 1.72 -6.24 -13.32
CA THR A 169 2.09 -6.73 -14.65
C THR A 169 3.59 -7.05 -14.74
N GLU A 170 3.98 -7.81 -15.78
CA GLU A 170 5.40 -8.07 -16.07
C GLU A 170 6.17 -6.76 -16.34
N GLU A 171 5.52 -5.78 -16.98
CA GLU A 171 6.10 -4.47 -17.27
C GLU A 171 6.38 -3.67 -16.00
N GLU A 172 5.46 -3.68 -15.04
CA GLU A 172 5.66 -3.01 -13.74
C GLU A 172 6.81 -3.66 -12.95
N MET A 173 6.87 -4.98 -12.93
CA MET A 173 7.95 -5.73 -12.27
C MET A 173 9.31 -5.45 -12.93
N GLN A 174 9.36 -5.46 -14.27
CA GLN A 174 10.60 -5.18 -15.01
C GLN A 174 11.03 -3.71 -14.80
N HIS A 175 10.08 -2.76 -14.81
CA HIS A 175 10.36 -1.36 -14.51
C HIS A 175 11.05 -1.21 -13.14
N GLY A 176 10.53 -1.84 -12.10
CA GLY A 176 11.12 -1.79 -10.76
C GLY A 176 12.55 -2.34 -10.73
N LEU A 177 12.80 -3.46 -11.42
CA LEU A 177 14.17 -4.01 -11.52
C LEU A 177 15.13 -3.07 -12.28
N ASP A 178 14.65 -2.42 -13.34
CA ASP A 178 15.46 -1.49 -14.12
C ASP A 178 15.80 -0.23 -13.32
N ILE A 179 14.85 0.29 -12.54
CA ILE A 179 15.07 1.42 -11.62
C ILE A 179 16.06 1.04 -10.52
N LEU A 180 15.91 -0.13 -9.89
CA LEU A 180 16.89 -0.60 -8.89
C LEU A 180 18.29 -0.72 -9.49
N LYS A 181 18.41 -1.27 -10.69
CA LYS A 181 19.69 -1.39 -11.40
C LYS A 181 20.33 -0.03 -11.70
N GLN A 182 19.54 1.01 -12.04
CA GLN A 182 20.03 2.37 -12.22
C GLN A 182 20.56 3.00 -10.92
N HIS A 183 20.16 2.46 -9.76
CA HIS A 183 20.61 2.83 -8.43
C HIS A 183 21.60 1.81 -7.84
N ASP A 184 22.36 1.10 -8.70
CA ASP A 184 23.35 0.09 -8.30
C ASP A 184 22.77 -1.02 -7.39
N ASN A 185 21.47 -1.30 -7.51
CA ASN A 185 20.72 -2.22 -6.65
C ASN A 185 20.88 -1.89 -5.15
N LYS A 186 20.85 -0.61 -4.81
CA LYS A 186 21.07 -0.16 -3.43
C LYS A 186 20.04 0.90 -3.03
N VAL A 187 19.33 0.63 -1.94
CA VAL A 187 18.37 1.56 -1.32
C VAL A 187 18.48 1.49 0.20
N ASP A 188 17.92 2.47 0.91
CA ASP A 188 17.85 2.40 2.37
C ASP A 188 16.67 1.55 2.82
N TYR A 189 15.53 1.67 2.15
CA TYR A 189 14.29 1.04 2.55
C TYR A 189 13.55 0.44 1.36
N LEU A 190 13.00 -0.76 1.57
CA LEU A 190 11.96 -1.33 0.73
C LEU A 190 10.61 -1.09 1.41
N LEU A 191 9.65 -0.53 0.69
CA LEU A 191 8.29 -0.28 1.16
C LEU A 191 7.31 -1.01 0.24
N THR A 192 6.66 -2.05 0.77
CA THR A 192 5.70 -2.83 0.00
C THR A 192 4.39 -3.01 0.76
N HIS A 193 3.35 -3.46 0.10
CA HIS A 193 2.17 -3.93 0.84
C HIS A 193 2.30 -5.42 1.14
N SER A 194 2.58 -6.23 0.12
CA SER A 194 2.78 -7.68 0.29
C SER A 194 4.15 -8.00 0.90
N PRO A 195 4.29 -9.10 1.69
CA PRO A 195 5.57 -9.69 2.03
C PRO A 195 6.23 -10.37 0.82
N SER A 196 7.51 -10.71 0.93
CA SER A 196 8.16 -11.65 0.02
C SER A 196 7.80 -13.11 0.34
N THR A 197 8.07 -14.04 -0.57
CA THR A 197 7.78 -15.48 -0.37
C THR A 197 8.44 -16.04 0.90
N SER A 198 9.69 -15.69 1.18
CA SER A 198 10.37 -16.16 2.40
C SER A 198 9.77 -15.59 3.69
N GLU A 199 9.37 -14.32 3.67
CA GLU A 199 8.68 -13.67 4.81
C GLU A 199 7.31 -14.30 5.05
N LEU A 200 6.55 -14.56 3.99
CA LEU A 200 5.26 -15.25 4.07
C LEU A 200 5.39 -16.61 4.74
N ILE A 201 6.41 -17.40 4.38
CA ILE A 201 6.70 -18.70 5.01
C ILE A 201 7.03 -18.54 6.50
N LEU A 202 7.88 -17.56 6.86
CA LEU A 202 8.26 -17.29 8.25
C LEU A 202 7.11 -16.79 9.11
N MET A 203 6.14 -16.12 8.51
CA MET A 203 4.93 -15.67 9.19
C MET A 203 3.93 -16.81 9.45
N GLY A 204 4.10 -17.97 8.83
CA GLY A 204 3.25 -19.14 9.05
C GLY A 204 1.95 -19.11 8.27
N GLY A 205 1.91 -18.38 7.16
CA GLY A 205 0.73 -18.14 6.33
C GLY A 205 0.18 -19.34 5.55
N LYS A 206 0.51 -20.57 5.93
CA LYS A 206 0.05 -21.77 5.24
C LYS A 206 -1.48 -21.87 5.24
N GLY A 207 -2.06 -21.86 4.04
CA GLY A 207 -3.47 -22.14 3.77
C GLY A 207 -4.38 -20.93 3.67
N LEU A 208 -4.01 -19.76 4.18
CA LEU A 208 -4.75 -18.50 3.97
C LEU A 208 -4.02 -17.59 2.98
N TYR A 209 -2.69 -17.50 3.13
CA TYR A 209 -1.82 -16.74 2.24
C TYR A 209 -0.91 -17.72 1.50
N GLU A 210 -0.95 -17.66 0.18
CA GLU A 210 -0.10 -18.47 -0.70
C GLU A 210 0.87 -17.56 -1.45
N SER A 211 2.04 -18.08 -1.84
CA SER A 211 2.96 -17.34 -2.70
C SER A 211 2.35 -17.14 -4.08
N ASP A 212 2.64 -16.01 -4.68
CA ASP A 212 2.19 -15.60 -6.00
C ASP A 212 3.31 -14.89 -6.78
N ILE A 213 2.99 -14.39 -7.98
CA ILE A 213 3.96 -13.69 -8.83
C ILE A 213 4.57 -12.46 -8.16
N LEU A 214 3.81 -11.77 -7.28
CA LEU A 214 4.29 -10.58 -6.57
C LEU A 214 5.21 -10.97 -5.42
N THR A 215 4.83 -11.95 -4.59
CA THR A 215 5.67 -12.39 -3.47
C THR A 215 7.00 -12.97 -3.97
N ASP A 216 7.00 -13.68 -5.11
CA ASP A 216 8.20 -14.21 -5.77
C ASP A 216 9.05 -13.09 -6.39
N TYR A 217 8.42 -12.07 -6.99
CA TYR A 217 9.12 -10.87 -7.45
C TYR A 217 9.80 -10.13 -6.30
N LEU A 218 9.11 -9.93 -5.18
CA LEU A 218 9.68 -9.27 -3.99
C LEU A 218 10.82 -10.10 -3.38
N GLU A 219 10.74 -11.42 -3.42
CA GLU A 219 11.85 -12.30 -3.04
C GLU A 219 13.09 -12.05 -3.91
N LYS A 220 12.90 -11.92 -5.24
CA LYS A 220 13.99 -11.58 -6.15
C LYS A 220 14.57 -10.19 -5.87
N VAL A 221 13.72 -9.17 -5.66
CA VAL A 221 14.16 -7.82 -5.28
C VAL A 221 15.03 -7.87 -4.02
N LYS A 222 14.60 -8.57 -2.98
CA LYS A 222 15.36 -8.71 -1.73
C LYS A 222 16.69 -9.44 -1.92
N ALA A 223 16.74 -10.43 -2.80
CA ALA A 223 17.96 -11.18 -3.08
C ALA A 223 19.00 -10.37 -3.87
N GLU A 224 18.56 -9.45 -4.74
CA GLU A 224 19.42 -8.70 -5.65
C GLU A 224 19.75 -7.28 -5.15
N CYS A 225 19.03 -6.76 -4.14
CA CYS A 225 19.16 -5.40 -3.64
C CYS A 225 19.83 -5.35 -2.25
N ASP A 226 20.79 -4.41 -2.09
CA ASP A 226 21.32 -4.05 -0.77
C ASP A 226 20.39 -3.03 -0.12
N TYR A 227 19.73 -3.42 0.98
CA TYR A 227 18.80 -2.58 1.72
C TYR A 227 19.01 -2.68 3.23
N LYS A 228 18.64 -1.64 3.96
CA LYS A 228 18.76 -1.60 5.43
C LYS A 228 17.55 -2.26 6.10
N LYS A 229 16.33 -1.90 5.66
CA LYS A 229 15.10 -2.48 6.18
C LYS A 229 14.03 -2.62 5.08
N HIS A 230 13.20 -3.63 5.23
CA HIS A 230 11.97 -3.82 4.49
C HIS A 230 10.77 -3.65 5.43
N PHE A 231 9.85 -2.76 5.08
CA PHE A 231 8.58 -2.59 5.77
C PHE A 231 7.43 -2.98 4.86
N PHE A 232 6.51 -3.77 5.36
CA PHE A 232 5.35 -4.24 4.61
C PHE A 232 4.09 -4.33 5.49
N GLY A 233 2.89 -4.36 4.88
CA GLY A 233 1.58 -4.46 5.50
C GLY A 233 0.90 -5.80 5.33
N HIS A 234 -0.36 -5.78 4.90
CA HIS A 234 -1.20 -6.90 4.44
C HIS A 234 -1.54 -7.98 5.49
N MET A 235 -0.62 -8.33 6.36
CA MET A 235 -0.78 -9.46 7.29
C MET A 235 -1.49 -9.07 8.60
N HIS A 236 -1.92 -7.82 8.75
CA HIS A 236 -2.64 -7.26 9.91
C HIS A 236 -1.99 -7.56 11.25
N VAL A 237 -0.65 -7.51 11.31
CA VAL A 237 0.12 -7.73 12.53
C VAL A 237 1.32 -6.80 12.61
N ASN A 238 1.67 -6.36 13.82
CA ASN A 238 2.92 -5.67 14.07
C ASN A 238 3.95 -6.71 14.50
N ARG A 239 4.90 -7.05 13.63
CA ARG A 239 5.88 -8.11 13.88
C ARG A 239 7.21 -7.84 13.17
N ALA A 240 8.31 -7.81 13.92
CA ALA A 240 9.63 -7.95 13.34
C ALA A 240 9.87 -9.44 13.00
N ILE A 241 10.08 -9.73 11.71
CA ILE A 241 10.39 -11.08 11.23
C ILE A 241 11.85 -11.41 11.57
N ASN A 242 12.70 -10.41 11.36
CA ASN A 242 14.12 -10.40 11.70
C ASN A 242 14.58 -8.95 11.92
N GLU A 243 15.90 -8.71 11.98
CA GLU A 243 16.45 -7.36 12.17
C GLU A 243 16.16 -6.39 11.01
N LYS A 244 15.92 -6.90 9.78
CA LYS A 244 15.68 -6.09 8.59
C LYS A 244 14.21 -6.01 8.21
N ASP A 245 13.44 -7.09 8.36
CA ASP A 245 12.13 -7.26 7.76
C ASP A 245 11.04 -7.11 8.82
N ILE A 246 10.14 -6.14 8.63
CA ILE A 246 9.17 -5.70 9.63
C ILE A 246 7.78 -5.56 9.00
N CYS A 247 6.84 -6.36 9.48
CA CYS A 247 5.43 -6.22 9.19
C CYS A 247 4.80 -5.18 10.12
N LEU A 248 4.06 -4.23 9.55
CA LEU A 248 3.34 -3.20 10.29
C LEU A 248 1.84 -3.28 10.03
N TYR A 249 1.07 -2.98 11.06
CA TYR A 249 -0.36 -2.80 10.97
C TYR A 249 -0.79 -1.49 11.63
N GLU A 250 -1.06 -1.46 12.93
CA GLU A 250 -1.62 -0.29 13.60
C GLU A 250 -0.58 0.69 14.15
N GLN A 251 0.66 0.23 14.34
CA GLN A 251 1.71 1.07 14.89
C GLN A 251 2.11 2.18 13.92
N ILE A 252 2.41 3.36 14.46
CA ILE A 252 3.10 4.43 13.76
C ILE A 252 4.53 4.45 14.26
N ILE A 253 5.49 4.24 13.36
CA ILE A 253 6.92 4.23 13.67
C ILE A 253 7.57 5.46 13.07
N ARG A 254 8.38 6.16 13.85
CA ARG A 254 9.27 7.20 13.34
C ARG A 254 10.55 6.55 12.82
N MET A 255 10.97 6.93 11.60
CA MET A 255 12.11 6.30 10.91
C MET A 255 13.43 7.05 11.13
N ASN A 256 13.41 8.32 11.51
CA ASN A 256 14.57 9.20 11.68
C ASN A 256 14.45 10.10 12.91
#